data_e5d7e84c5d08c2a604fc8f3e6fbb3efb
#
_entry.id   e5d7e84c5d08c2a604fc8f3e6fbb3efb
#
_cell.length_a   1.000
_cell.length_b   1.000
_cell.length_c   1.000
_cell.angle_alpha   90.00
_cell.angle_beta   90.00
_cell.angle_gamma   90.00
#
_symmetry.space_group_name_H-M   'P 1'
#
loop_
_entity.id
_entity.type
_entity.pdbx_description
1 polymer ?
#
loop_
_entity_poly.entity_id
_entity_poly.type
_entity_poly.pdbx_seq_one_letter_code
_entity_poly.pdbx_strand_id
1 'polypeptide(L)'
;MIYQERNGNAVAVHQGENKMDIADLDFSHRMDMELSKHSFPYFFQNVLGMMYPKYMEEWLESMETTDRTVIICSRDHGKSVFMHSWVVWNLVFQEPPFQMLYISSNQKQTMVHMREIDRYFNLPQLKHLRPSRGWAIGNIALTNGNSILERSVGSQIRGLHPQEIIIDDPL
;
A
#
# COMPACT_ATOMS: atom_id res chain seq x y z
N MET A 1 -7.73 26.70 -21.88
CA MET A 1 -7.64 28.09 -22.39
C MET A 1 -9.02 28.68 -22.25
N ILE A 2 -9.22 29.62 -21.32
CA ILE A 2 -10.51 30.27 -21.06
C ILE A 2 -10.34 31.71 -21.57
N TYR A 3 -11.20 32.15 -22.50
CA TYR A 3 -11.22 33.51 -23.00
C TYR A 3 -12.30 34.29 -22.25
N GLN A 4 -11.94 35.44 -21.67
CA GLN A 4 -12.88 36.45 -21.19
C GLN A 4 -12.79 37.67 -22.11
N GLU A 5 -13.90 38.05 -22.75
CA GLU A 5 -13.98 39.28 -23.49
C GLU A 5 -14.24 40.46 -22.53
N ARG A 6 -13.35 41.45 -22.54
CA ARG A 6 -13.59 42.78 -21.98
C ARG A 6 -13.09 43.81 -22.97
N ASN A 7 -13.99 44.67 -23.41
CA ASN A 7 -13.71 45.84 -24.24
C ASN A 7 -13.02 45.57 -25.59
N GLY A 8 -13.47 44.56 -26.34
CA GLY A 8 -13.07 44.40 -27.75
C GLY A 8 -11.64 44.00 -28.03
N ASN A 9 -10.83 43.73 -27.01
CA ASN A 9 -9.49 43.17 -27.16
C ASN A 9 -9.39 41.85 -26.36
N ALA A 10 -9.06 40.76 -27.05
CA ALA A 10 -8.79 39.49 -26.44
C ALA A 10 -7.49 39.56 -25.65
N VAL A 11 -7.59 39.56 -24.33
CA VAL A 11 -6.43 39.40 -23.45
C VAL A 11 -6.28 37.92 -23.13
N ALA A 12 -5.22 37.31 -23.62
CA ALA A 12 -4.84 35.95 -23.22
C ALA A 12 -4.43 35.99 -21.75
N VAL A 13 -5.31 35.46 -20.87
CA VAL A 13 -4.92 35.21 -19.47
C VAL A 13 -4.11 33.91 -19.49
N HIS A 14 -2.80 34.04 -19.45
CA HIS A 14 -1.94 32.93 -19.06
C HIS A 14 -2.27 32.59 -17.61
N GLN A 15 -3.11 31.58 -17.40
CA GLN A 15 -3.06 30.83 -16.14
C GLN A 15 -1.66 30.23 -16.08
N GLY A 16 -0.82 30.77 -15.21
CA GLY A 16 0.44 30.13 -14.86
C GLY A 16 0.11 28.76 -14.32
N GLU A 17 0.28 27.74 -15.15
CA GLU A 17 0.48 26.39 -14.65
C GLU A 17 1.68 26.50 -13.72
N ASN A 18 1.44 26.42 -12.42
CA ASN A 18 2.47 26.20 -11.43
C ASN A 18 3.10 24.85 -11.80
N LYS A 19 4.07 24.84 -12.70
CA LYS A 19 4.93 23.69 -12.91
C LYS A 19 5.69 23.51 -11.61
N MET A 20 5.19 22.62 -10.76
CA MET A 20 5.91 22.15 -9.59
C MET A 20 7.28 21.67 -10.08
N ASP A 21 8.37 22.19 -9.53
CA ASP A 21 9.71 21.81 -9.93
C ASP A 21 9.92 20.33 -9.58
N ILE A 22 10.69 19.58 -10.38
CA ILE A 22 11.02 18.18 -10.13
C ILE A 22 11.66 18.03 -8.74
N ALA A 23 12.44 19.02 -8.30
CA ALA A 23 13.00 19.06 -6.95
C ALA A 23 11.93 19.19 -5.85
N ASP A 24 10.85 19.93 -6.11
CA ASP A 24 9.73 20.09 -5.16
C ASP A 24 8.89 18.82 -5.08
N LEU A 25 8.71 18.11 -6.21
CA LEU A 25 8.05 16.80 -6.23
C LEU A 25 8.82 15.77 -5.43
N ASP A 26 10.14 15.72 -5.58
CA ASP A 26 10.98 14.78 -4.80
C ASP A 26 10.96 15.10 -3.30
N PHE A 27 10.94 16.37 -2.92
CA PHE A 27 10.80 16.80 -1.53
C PHE A 27 9.44 16.44 -0.95
N SER A 28 8.35 16.68 -1.70
CA SER A 28 6.99 16.32 -1.27
C SER A 28 6.87 14.81 -1.04
N HIS A 29 7.34 13.99 -1.97
CA HIS A 29 7.32 12.53 -1.81
C HIS A 29 8.12 12.06 -0.59
N ARG A 30 9.28 12.66 -0.32
CA ARG A 30 10.07 12.31 0.87
C ARG A 30 9.35 12.67 2.16
N MET A 31 8.70 13.83 2.19
CA MET A 31 7.91 14.26 3.35
C MET A 31 6.72 13.33 3.58
N ASP A 32 6.00 12.96 2.51
CA ASP A 32 4.88 12.01 2.61
C ASP A 32 5.32 10.65 3.13
N MET A 33 6.48 10.15 2.70
CA MET A 33 7.04 8.89 3.19
C MET A 33 7.45 8.97 4.66
N GLU A 34 8.04 10.09 5.10
CA GLU A 34 8.43 10.28 6.49
C GLU A 34 7.21 10.37 7.43
N LEU A 35 6.18 11.12 7.04
CA LEU A 35 4.93 11.19 7.79
C LEU A 35 4.20 9.83 7.81
N SER A 36 4.24 9.11 6.71
CA SER A 36 3.64 7.78 6.56
C SER A 36 4.26 6.73 7.48
N LYS A 37 5.53 6.88 7.83
CA LYS A 37 6.23 5.98 8.76
C LYS A 37 5.54 5.93 10.13
N HIS A 38 4.95 7.04 10.54
CA HIS A 38 4.32 7.22 11.85
C HIS A 38 2.80 7.12 11.83
N SER A 39 2.19 6.97 10.64
CA SER A 39 0.73 6.96 10.51
C SER A 39 0.27 6.15 9.30
N PHE A 40 -0.28 4.97 9.57
CA PHE A 40 -0.92 4.16 8.53
C PHE A 40 -2.08 4.90 7.82
N PRO A 41 -2.99 5.63 8.51
CA PRO A 41 -4.01 6.43 7.82
C PRO A 41 -3.42 7.49 6.89
N TYR A 42 -2.31 8.12 7.28
CA TYR A 42 -1.62 9.08 6.40
C TYR A 42 -1.06 8.40 5.15
N PHE A 43 -0.41 7.26 5.31
CA PHE A 43 0.09 6.43 4.19
C PHE A 43 -1.04 6.05 3.23
N PHE A 44 -2.15 5.55 3.78
CA PHE A 44 -3.32 5.13 3.02
C PHE A 44 -3.90 6.26 2.16
N GLN A 45 -3.97 7.49 2.71
CA GLN A 45 -4.53 8.64 2.04
C GLN A 45 -3.55 9.34 1.09
N ASN A 46 -2.32 9.57 1.51
CA ASN A 46 -1.40 10.45 0.80
C ASN A 46 -0.41 9.71 -0.11
N VAL A 47 -0.04 8.47 0.22
CA VAL A 47 0.83 7.66 -0.64
C VAL A 47 0.02 6.77 -1.56
N LEU A 48 -1.01 6.09 -1.04
CA LEU A 48 -1.84 5.21 -1.85
C LEU A 48 -3.01 5.94 -2.54
N GLY A 49 -3.30 7.19 -2.17
CA GLY A 49 -4.34 8.01 -2.79
C GLY A 49 -5.77 7.53 -2.53
N MET A 50 -6.02 6.83 -1.44
CA MET A 50 -7.31 6.22 -1.13
C MET A 50 -8.03 6.94 0.00
N MET A 51 -9.37 6.94 -0.04
CA MET A 51 -10.16 7.44 1.07
C MET A 51 -10.06 6.48 2.27
N TYR A 52 -9.73 7.01 3.45
CA TYR A 52 -9.69 6.25 4.70
C TYR A 52 -10.99 6.45 5.49
N PRO A 53 -11.95 5.50 5.45
CA PRO A 53 -13.21 5.61 6.17
C PRO A 53 -13.00 5.47 7.68
N LYS A 54 -13.80 6.21 8.45
CA LYS A 54 -13.66 6.25 9.92
C LYS A 54 -13.75 4.87 10.61
N TYR A 55 -14.56 3.95 10.06
CA TYR A 55 -14.67 2.60 10.63
C TYR A 55 -13.39 1.78 10.54
N MET A 56 -12.44 2.14 9.66
CA MET A 56 -11.12 1.48 9.58
C MET A 56 -10.22 1.84 10.77
N GLU A 57 -10.52 2.90 11.51
CA GLU A 57 -9.80 3.26 12.75
C GLU A 57 -9.92 2.15 13.81
N GLU A 58 -11.12 1.56 13.95
CA GLU A 58 -11.35 0.44 14.87
C GLU A 58 -10.55 -0.82 14.48
N TRP A 59 -10.42 -1.06 13.16
CA TRP A 59 -9.60 -2.17 12.67
C TRP A 59 -8.12 -1.94 12.95
N LEU A 60 -7.64 -0.73 12.68
CA LEU A 60 -6.26 -0.34 12.93
C LEU A 60 -5.93 -0.46 14.41
N GLU A 61 -6.72 0.16 15.29
CA GLU A 61 -6.53 0.10 16.74
C GLU A 61 -6.47 -1.35 17.25
N SER A 62 -7.36 -2.21 16.74
CA SER A 62 -7.34 -3.64 17.10
C SER A 62 -6.06 -4.33 16.63
N MET A 63 -5.56 -4.03 15.42
CA MET A 63 -4.33 -4.64 14.91
C MET A 63 -3.07 -4.12 15.61
N GLU A 64 -3.06 -2.88 16.08
CA GLU A 64 -1.92 -2.29 16.80
C GLU A 64 -1.87 -2.70 18.29
N THR A 65 -3.02 -3.04 18.87
CA THR A 65 -3.11 -3.29 20.33
C THR A 65 -3.23 -4.77 20.70
N THR A 66 -3.47 -5.66 19.74
CA THR A 66 -3.67 -7.09 20.01
C THR A 66 -2.81 -7.97 19.13
N ASP A 67 -2.32 -9.08 19.69
CA ASP A 67 -1.54 -10.09 18.94
C ASP A 67 -2.37 -10.84 17.89
N ARG A 68 -3.69 -10.80 18.00
CA ARG A 68 -4.61 -11.50 17.10
C ARG A 68 -5.87 -10.70 16.91
N THR A 69 -6.13 -10.31 15.67
CA THR A 69 -7.34 -9.57 15.27
C THR A 69 -8.15 -10.36 14.27
N VAL A 70 -9.46 -10.37 14.42
CA VAL A 70 -10.41 -10.92 13.44
C VAL A 70 -11.33 -9.81 12.98
N ILE A 71 -11.26 -9.47 11.69
CA ILE A 71 -12.11 -8.45 11.07
C ILE A 71 -13.25 -9.14 10.33
N ILE A 72 -14.47 -8.97 10.82
CA ILE A 72 -15.70 -9.45 10.18
C ILE A 72 -16.51 -8.26 9.70
N CYS A 73 -16.70 -8.15 8.40
CA CYS A 73 -17.53 -7.12 7.79
C CYS A 73 -18.27 -7.66 6.58
N SER A 74 -19.31 -6.95 6.14
CA SER A 74 -20.03 -7.30 4.91
C SER A 74 -19.13 -7.11 3.68
N ARG A 75 -19.55 -7.68 2.55
CA ARG A 75 -18.84 -7.48 1.27
C ARG A 75 -18.77 -5.99 0.91
N ASP A 76 -17.78 -5.64 0.13
CA ASP A 76 -17.55 -4.29 -0.40
C ASP A 76 -17.23 -3.19 0.64
N HIS A 77 -16.92 -3.57 1.89
CA HIS A 77 -16.45 -2.66 2.93
C HIS A 77 -14.93 -2.38 2.90
N GLY A 78 -14.25 -2.81 1.84
CA GLY A 78 -12.83 -2.50 1.66
C GLY A 78 -11.86 -3.31 2.54
N LYS A 79 -12.30 -4.45 3.16
CA LYS A 79 -11.44 -5.31 4.00
C LYS A 79 -10.14 -5.68 3.28
N SER A 80 -10.22 -6.23 2.08
CA SER A 80 -9.02 -6.66 1.34
C SER A 80 -8.13 -5.48 0.95
N VAL A 81 -8.72 -4.34 0.59
CA VAL A 81 -7.96 -3.10 0.31
C VAL A 81 -7.21 -2.64 1.55
N PHE A 82 -7.86 -2.63 2.72
CA PHE A 82 -7.22 -2.31 3.99
C PHE A 82 -6.07 -3.27 4.30
N MET A 83 -6.30 -4.59 4.18
CA MET A 83 -5.29 -5.61 4.46
C MET A 83 -4.09 -5.53 3.49
N HIS A 84 -4.33 -5.32 2.18
CA HIS A 84 -3.24 -5.13 1.23
C HIS A 84 -2.41 -3.88 1.55
N SER A 85 -3.08 -2.78 1.91
CA SER A 85 -2.42 -1.53 2.28
C SER A 85 -1.61 -1.69 3.57
N TRP A 86 -2.15 -2.41 4.57
CA TRP A 86 -1.46 -2.76 5.80
C TRP A 86 -0.19 -3.58 5.53
N VAL A 87 -0.29 -4.60 4.67
CA VAL A 87 0.86 -5.38 4.22
C VAL A 87 1.92 -4.48 3.61
N VAL A 88 1.54 -3.62 2.66
CA VAL A 88 2.50 -2.73 1.99
C VAL A 88 3.15 -1.78 2.98
N TRP A 89 2.38 -1.18 3.89
CA TRP A 89 2.89 -0.29 4.92
C TRP A 89 3.94 -0.97 5.81
N ASN A 90 3.65 -2.17 6.30
CA ASN A 90 4.60 -2.94 7.11
C ASN A 90 5.86 -3.31 6.33
N LEU A 91 5.72 -3.79 5.09
CA LEU A 91 6.88 -4.12 4.25
C LEU A 91 7.78 -2.91 3.97
N VAL A 92 7.20 -1.71 3.92
CA VAL A 92 7.96 -0.47 3.67
C VAL A 92 8.66 0.02 4.94
N PHE A 93 8.00 0.01 6.11
CA PHE A 93 8.43 0.76 7.28
C PHE A 93 8.91 -0.09 8.46
N GLN A 94 8.61 -1.40 8.50
CA GLN A 94 9.13 -2.25 9.57
C GLN A 94 10.65 -2.46 9.44
N GLU A 95 11.31 -2.59 10.61
CA GLU A 95 12.75 -2.85 10.67
C GLU A 95 13.08 -4.21 10.03
N PRO A 96 14.05 -4.27 9.10
CA PRO A 96 14.43 -5.52 8.46
C PRO A 96 15.32 -6.41 9.35
N PRO A 97 15.25 -7.73 9.20
CA PRO A 97 14.39 -8.46 8.25
C PRO A 97 12.98 -8.67 8.81
N PHE A 98 11.96 -8.20 8.10
CA PHE A 98 10.57 -8.43 8.45
C PHE A 98 9.91 -9.32 7.39
N GLN A 99 9.37 -10.46 7.80
CA GLN A 99 8.73 -11.42 6.90
C GLN A 99 7.25 -11.55 7.25
N MET A 100 6.40 -11.39 6.25
CA MET A 100 4.97 -11.64 6.33
C MET A 100 4.58 -12.92 5.59
N LEU A 101 3.45 -13.49 5.99
CA LEU A 101 2.82 -14.61 5.31
C LEU A 101 1.39 -14.26 4.97
N TYR A 102 1.01 -14.38 3.70
CA TYR A 102 -0.36 -14.17 3.24
C TYR A 102 -1.00 -15.51 2.90
N ILE A 103 -2.11 -15.84 3.55
CA ILE A 103 -2.82 -17.11 3.40
C ILE A 103 -4.25 -16.85 2.92
N SER A 104 -4.70 -17.59 1.91
CA SER A 104 -6.10 -17.61 1.50
C SER A 104 -6.55 -19.05 1.21
N SER A 105 -7.82 -19.24 0.86
CA SER A 105 -8.44 -20.55 0.67
C SER A 105 -7.68 -21.46 -0.30
N ASN A 106 -7.17 -20.91 -1.39
CA ASN A 106 -6.42 -21.65 -2.41
C ASN A 106 -5.38 -20.75 -3.09
N GLN A 107 -4.41 -21.36 -3.77
CA GLN A 107 -3.33 -20.64 -4.43
C GLN A 107 -3.81 -19.61 -5.46
N LYS A 108 -4.87 -19.91 -6.21
CA LYS A 108 -5.41 -18.98 -7.21
C LYS A 108 -5.90 -17.69 -6.54
N GLN A 109 -6.61 -17.83 -5.42
CA GLN A 109 -7.12 -16.70 -4.64
C GLN A 109 -5.96 -15.91 -4.01
N THR A 110 -5.00 -16.59 -3.40
CA THR A 110 -3.83 -15.94 -2.80
C THR A 110 -3.05 -15.13 -3.85
N MET A 111 -2.88 -15.68 -5.06
CA MET A 111 -2.21 -14.96 -6.16
C MET A 111 -2.96 -13.74 -6.65
N VAL A 112 -4.30 -13.66 -6.49
CA VAL A 112 -5.07 -12.44 -6.77
C VAL A 112 -4.65 -11.35 -5.77
N HIS A 113 -4.64 -11.66 -4.48
CA HIS A 113 -4.23 -10.71 -3.43
C HIS A 113 -2.78 -10.26 -3.62
N MET A 114 -1.87 -11.19 -3.91
CA MET A 114 -0.46 -10.87 -4.15
C MET A 114 -0.24 -9.93 -5.36
N ARG A 115 -1.06 -10.06 -6.42
CA ARG A 115 -1.02 -9.11 -7.56
C ARG A 115 -1.51 -7.72 -7.18
N GLU A 116 -2.51 -7.62 -6.32
CA GLU A 116 -2.97 -6.30 -5.82
C GLU A 116 -1.88 -5.65 -4.96
N ILE A 117 -1.21 -6.41 -4.08
CA ILE A 117 -0.05 -5.93 -3.31
C ILE A 117 1.09 -5.50 -4.24
N ASP A 118 1.40 -6.29 -5.28
CA ASP A 118 2.43 -5.96 -6.28
C ASP A 118 2.17 -4.62 -6.97
N ARG A 119 0.92 -4.29 -7.26
CA ARG A 119 0.54 -3.03 -7.92
C ARG A 119 0.96 -1.79 -7.15
N TYR A 120 0.91 -1.82 -5.82
CA TYR A 120 1.35 -0.68 -5.01
C TYR A 120 2.84 -0.38 -5.18
N PHE A 121 3.67 -1.39 -5.41
CA PHE A 121 5.11 -1.20 -5.68
C PHE A 121 5.42 -0.67 -7.09
N ASN A 122 4.42 -0.35 -7.90
CA ASN A 122 4.57 0.42 -9.14
C ASN A 122 4.36 1.93 -8.94
N LEU A 123 3.87 2.35 -7.76
CA LEU A 123 3.73 3.76 -7.42
C LEU A 123 5.12 4.44 -7.39
N PRO A 124 5.22 5.70 -7.86
CA PRO A 124 6.49 6.43 -7.91
C PRO A 124 7.24 6.42 -6.56
N GLN A 125 6.51 6.58 -5.45
CA GLN A 125 7.05 6.62 -4.10
C GLN A 125 7.63 5.28 -3.63
N LEU A 126 7.13 4.14 -4.14
CA LEU A 126 7.47 2.79 -3.68
C LEU A 126 8.31 1.99 -4.68
N LYS A 127 8.38 2.44 -5.94
CA LYS A 127 9.04 1.73 -7.02
C LYS A 127 10.54 1.45 -6.76
N HIS A 128 11.22 2.30 -6.01
CA HIS A 128 12.62 2.13 -5.65
C HIS A 128 12.88 0.90 -4.76
N LEU A 129 11.82 0.40 -4.09
CA LEU A 129 11.89 -0.81 -3.25
C LEU A 129 11.82 -2.11 -4.06
N ARG A 130 11.49 -2.05 -5.35
CA ARG A 130 11.55 -3.22 -6.24
C ARG A 130 12.99 -3.50 -6.64
N PRO A 131 13.52 -4.71 -6.40
CA PRO A 131 14.82 -5.09 -6.91
C PRO A 131 14.79 -5.20 -8.45
N SER A 132 15.92 -4.93 -9.09
CA SER A 132 16.05 -5.02 -10.54
C SER A 132 15.95 -6.46 -11.09
N ARG A 133 16.15 -7.47 -10.23
CA ARG A 133 16.09 -8.90 -10.55
C ARG A 133 15.45 -9.68 -9.41
N GLY A 134 14.90 -10.85 -9.72
CA GLY A 134 14.37 -11.78 -8.72
C GLY A 134 12.97 -11.40 -8.19
N TRP A 135 12.29 -10.44 -8.80
CA TRP A 135 10.91 -10.11 -8.43
C TRP A 135 9.94 -11.24 -8.82
N ALA A 136 9.24 -11.78 -7.85
CA ALA A 136 8.23 -12.82 -8.07
C ALA A 136 6.97 -12.50 -7.25
N ILE A 137 5.81 -12.48 -7.89
CA ILE A 137 4.55 -12.08 -7.27
C ILE A 137 4.18 -12.97 -6.06
N GLY A 138 4.44 -14.27 -6.13
CA GLY A 138 4.18 -15.19 -5.00
C GLY A 138 5.21 -15.10 -3.86
N ASN A 139 6.31 -14.38 -4.09
CA ASN A 139 7.37 -14.15 -3.12
C ASN A 139 7.96 -12.76 -3.37
N ILE A 140 7.32 -11.75 -2.81
CA ILE A 140 7.76 -10.35 -2.95
C ILE A 140 8.85 -10.09 -1.91
N ALA A 141 10.07 -9.86 -2.37
CA ALA A 141 11.20 -9.47 -1.53
C ALA A 141 11.67 -8.07 -1.95
N LEU A 142 11.68 -7.14 -1.02
CA LEU A 142 12.04 -5.73 -1.24
C LEU A 142 13.55 -5.50 -1.08
N THR A 143 14.03 -4.39 -1.64
CA THR A 143 15.44 -3.97 -1.51
C THR A 143 15.82 -3.60 -0.09
N ASN A 144 14.86 -3.24 0.79
CA ASN A 144 15.10 -2.99 2.21
C ASN A 144 15.29 -4.28 3.03
N GLY A 145 15.08 -5.48 2.45
CA GLY A 145 15.22 -6.78 3.14
C GLY A 145 13.93 -7.36 3.68
N ASN A 146 12.81 -6.64 3.61
CA ASN A 146 11.50 -7.14 4.02
C ASN A 146 10.85 -7.96 2.91
N SER A 147 9.99 -8.90 3.28
CA SER A 147 9.39 -9.83 2.32
C SER A 147 8.01 -10.32 2.73
N ILE A 148 7.23 -10.76 1.75
CA ILE A 148 5.98 -11.49 1.95
C ILE A 148 5.92 -12.70 1.05
N LEU A 149 5.48 -13.81 1.64
CA LEU A 149 5.29 -15.09 0.97
C LEU A 149 3.79 -15.42 0.89
N GLU A 150 3.37 -15.97 -0.23
CA GLU A 150 2.04 -16.52 -0.38
C GLU A 150 1.97 -17.97 0.08
N ARG A 151 0.84 -18.36 0.68
CA ARG A 151 0.48 -19.77 0.95
C ARG A 151 -1.03 -19.93 0.82
N SER A 152 -1.44 -21.14 0.53
CA SER A 152 -2.85 -21.53 0.62
C SER A 152 -3.11 -22.40 1.84
N VAL A 153 -4.37 -22.45 2.28
CA VAL A 153 -4.79 -23.36 3.35
C VAL A 153 -4.39 -24.79 2.99
N GLY A 154 -3.82 -25.52 3.94
CA GLY A 154 -3.32 -26.87 3.75
C GLY A 154 -1.91 -26.97 3.13
N SER A 155 -1.30 -25.88 2.69
CA SER A 155 0.08 -25.92 2.22
C SER A 155 1.08 -25.98 3.38
N GLN A 156 2.28 -26.48 3.07
CA GLN A 156 3.32 -26.64 4.10
C GLN A 156 3.93 -25.26 4.44
N ILE A 157 3.93 -24.93 5.74
CA ILE A 157 4.52 -23.71 6.30
C ILE A 157 5.71 -23.98 7.23
N ARG A 158 6.15 -25.25 7.31
CA ARG A 158 7.28 -25.62 8.19
C ARG A 158 8.56 -24.90 7.76
N GLY A 159 9.30 -24.40 8.73
CA GLY A 159 10.56 -23.66 8.50
C GLY A 159 10.38 -22.18 8.12
N LEU A 160 9.15 -21.69 8.04
CA LEU A 160 8.87 -20.26 7.93
C LEU A 160 8.69 -19.68 9.35
N HIS A 161 9.26 -18.52 9.58
CA HIS A 161 9.17 -17.80 10.86
C HIS A 161 8.69 -16.36 10.61
N PRO A 162 7.49 -16.17 10.04
CA PRO A 162 6.98 -14.83 9.77
C PRO A 162 6.70 -14.10 11.08
N GLN A 163 6.93 -12.79 11.09
CA GLN A 163 6.57 -11.91 12.18
C GLN A 163 5.08 -11.59 12.17
N GLU A 164 4.46 -11.62 10.97
CA GLU A 164 3.02 -11.38 10.84
C GLU A 164 2.39 -12.33 9.82
N ILE A 165 1.17 -12.77 10.10
CA ILE A 165 0.39 -13.67 9.25
C ILE A 165 -0.96 -13.02 8.96
N ILE A 166 -1.27 -12.83 7.69
CA ILE A 166 -2.58 -12.40 7.20
C ILE A 166 -3.32 -13.62 6.67
N ILE A 167 -4.55 -13.83 7.14
CA ILE A 167 -5.44 -14.88 6.65
C ILE A 167 -6.69 -14.19 6.09
N ASP A 168 -6.87 -14.22 4.77
CA ASP A 168 -8.01 -13.60 4.09
C ASP A 168 -8.83 -14.66 3.36
N ASP A 169 -10.13 -14.69 3.67
CA ASP A 169 -11.10 -15.64 3.11
C ASP A 169 -10.58 -17.11 3.09
N PRO A 170 -10.37 -17.75 4.26
CA PRO A 170 -9.75 -19.07 4.33
C PRO A 170 -10.68 -20.22 3.94
N LEU A 171 -11.98 -19.97 3.68
CA LEU A 171 -13.02 -20.95 3.36
C LEU A 171 -13.48 -20.86 1.91
#